data_5e050856cf2c2bc431bfea47dbaeb8da
#
_entry.id   5e050856cf2c2bc431bfea47dbaeb8da
#
_cell.length_a   1.000
_cell.length_b   1.000
_cell.length_c   1.000
_cell.angle_alpha   90.00
_cell.angle_beta   90.00
_cell.angle_gamma   90.00
#
_symmetry.space_group_name_H-M   'P 1'
#
loop_
_entity.id
_entity.type
_entity.pdbx_description
1 polymer ?
#
loop_
_entity_poly.entity_id
_entity_poly.type
_entity_poly.pdbx_seq_one_letter_code
_entity_poly.pdbx_strand_id
1 'polypeptide(L)'
;DWVYGGWPYSGEIDIMEHVGFEPNVVHGTAHTEVYNWWNGIPPPGGSIYVNGATSGFHDYTLEWDEDYLKWYVDDVHYFTYANDQDGNYATWPFDQRFHLLLNIAIGGTWGGQQGIDDSIFPVRMEVDYVRVYEASSELSSQLETIPNTYNLHYNYPNPFNPVTTLCYFLPEQTHVTLTVCDLTGREINRLVNTTQDAGYKTVPWDGTDSFGRPVSSGLYLY
;
A
#
# COMPACT_ATOMS: atom_id res chain seq x y z
N ASP A 1 -19.34 -9.89 11.97
CA ASP A 1 -20.66 -9.26 12.13
C ASP A 1 -21.28 -9.10 10.75
N TRP A 2 -22.53 -9.55 10.60
CA TRP A 2 -23.29 -9.51 9.36
C TRP A 2 -24.06 -8.16 9.20
N VAL A 3 -23.45 -7.06 9.63
CA VAL A 3 -24.10 -5.75 9.67
C VAL A 3 -24.57 -5.29 8.29
N TYR A 4 -23.81 -5.63 7.26
CA TYR A 4 -24.10 -5.25 5.86
C TYR A 4 -24.62 -6.42 5.02
N GLY A 5 -25.08 -7.51 5.67
CA GLY A 5 -25.50 -8.74 5.01
C GLY A 5 -24.37 -9.74 4.86
N GLY A 6 -24.70 -10.89 4.24
CA GLY A 6 -23.71 -11.89 3.87
C GLY A 6 -23.10 -11.58 2.50
N TRP A 7 -22.07 -12.35 2.17
CA TRP A 7 -21.51 -12.31 0.80
C TRP A 7 -22.57 -12.78 -0.22
N PRO A 8 -22.68 -12.13 -1.41
CA PRO A 8 -21.92 -10.99 -1.89
C PRO A 8 -22.56 -9.62 -1.59
N TYR A 9 -23.64 -9.56 -0.82
CA TYR A 9 -24.38 -8.33 -0.49
C TYR A 9 -23.51 -7.30 0.26
N SER A 10 -22.59 -7.78 1.10
CA SER A 10 -21.68 -6.93 1.87
C SER A 10 -20.58 -6.27 1.01
N GLY A 11 -20.45 -6.70 -0.23
CA GLY A 11 -19.30 -6.36 -1.06
C GLY A 11 -18.01 -7.08 -0.67
N GLU A 12 -17.06 -7.18 -1.60
CA GLU A 12 -15.70 -7.68 -1.40
C GLU A 12 -14.77 -6.95 -2.37
N ILE A 13 -13.60 -6.58 -1.90
CA ILE A 13 -12.54 -5.95 -2.69
C ILE A 13 -11.30 -6.83 -2.59
N ASP A 14 -10.96 -7.51 -3.68
CA ASP A 14 -9.75 -8.30 -3.75
C ASP A 14 -8.61 -7.43 -4.24
N ILE A 15 -7.77 -6.98 -3.31
CA ILE A 15 -6.63 -6.10 -3.61
C ILE A 15 -5.57 -6.88 -4.39
N MET A 16 -5.39 -8.15 -4.05
CA MET A 16 -4.43 -9.05 -4.71
C MET A 16 -4.94 -10.48 -4.67
N GLU A 17 -5.14 -11.07 -5.82
CA GLU A 17 -5.37 -12.50 -6.01
C GLU A 17 -4.31 -13.06 -6.95
N HIS A 18 -3.85 -14.27 -6.66
CA HIS A 18 -2.86 -14.96 -7.46
C HIS A 18 -3.13 -16.47 -7.45
N VAL A 19 -2.96 -17.13 -8.59
CA VAL A 19 -3.09 -18.58 -8.71
C VAL A 19 -1.78 -19.20 -9.21
N GLY A 20 -1.42 -20.35 -8.64
CA GLY A 20 -0.12 -20.97 -8.90
C GLY A 20 0.12 -21.40 -10.37
N PHE A 21 -0.93 -21.61 -11.16
CA PHE A 21 -0.79 -21.97 -12.56
C PHE A 21 -0.62 -20.77 -13.51
N GLU A 22 -0.77 -19.56 -13.01
CA GLU A 22 -0.49 -18.30 -13.74
C GLU A 22 0.61 -17.51 -13.01
N PRO A 23 1.84 -18.02 -12.96
CA PRO A 23 2.91 -17.36 -12.26
C PRO A 23 3.13 -15.97 -12.84
N ASN A 24 3.34 -14.98 -11.98
CA ASN A 24 3.51 -13.57 -12.32
C ASN A 24 2.26 -12.83 -12.82
N VAL A 25 1.08 -13.41 -12.75
CA VAL A 25 -0.17 -12.66 -13.00
C VAL A 25 -0.87 -12.38 -11.69
N VAL A 26 -1.15 -11.12 -11.45
CA VAL A 26 -1.89 -10.63 -10.28
C VAL A 26 -3.23 -10.09 -10.75
N HIS A 27 -4.28 -10.43 -10.03
CA HIS A 27 -5.65 -10.00 -10.29
C HIS A 27 -6.15 -9.10 -9.17
N GLY A 28 -7.03 -8.18 -9.53
CA GLY A 28 -7.81 -7.37 -8.59
C GLY A 28 -9.27 -7.39 -9.01
N THR A 29 -10.17 -7.51 -8.06
CA THR A 29 -11.59 -7.75 -8.33
C THR A 29 -12.46 -6.99 -7.33
N ALA A 30 -13.68 -6.61 -7.74
CA ALA A 30 -14.70 -6.06 -6.86
C ALA A 30 -15.99 -6.88 -6.99
N HIS A 31 -16.39 -7.58 -5.94
CA HIS A 31 -17.64 -8.32 -5.90
C HIS A 31 -18.74 -7.49 -5.26
N THR A 32 -19.92 -7.53 -5.87
CA THR A 32 -21.11 -6.82 -5.39
C THR A 32 -22.34 -7.74 -5.49
N GLU A 33 -23.47 -7.30 -4.97
CA GLU A 33 -24.74 -8.05 -5.13
C GLU A 33 -25.08 -8.31 -6.59
N VAL A 34 -24.85 -7.36 -7.47
CA VAL A 34 -25.14 -7.48 -8.92
C VAL A 34 -24.03 -8.23 -9.62
N TYR A 35 -22.77 -7.86 -9.36
CA TYR A 35 -21.59 -8.35 -10.07
C TYR A 35 -20.89 -9.42 -9.26
N ASN A 36 -21.25 -10.67 -9.51
CA ASN A 36 -20.62 -11.83 -8.89
C ASN A 36 -20.89 -13.11 -9.71
N TRP A 37 -20.07 -14.11 -9.51
CA TRP A 37 -20.15 -15.38 -10.27
C TRP A 37 -21.45 -16.17 -10.03
N TRP A 38 -22.11 -16.02 -8.87
CA TRP A 38 -23.38 -16.73 -8.60
C TRP A 38 -24.52 -16.22 -9.47
N ASN A 39 -24.53 -14.93 -9.78
CA ASN A 39 -25.52 -14.35 -10.66
C ASN A 39 -25.20 -14.56 -12.15
N GLY A 40 -24.02 -15.15 -12.46
CA GLY A 40 -23.54 -15.31 -13.83
C GLY A 40 -23.11 -14.00 -14.48
N ILE A 41 -22.99 -12.92 -13.72
CA ILE A 41 -22.46 -11.62 -14.16
C ILE A 41 -21.06 -11.48 -13.57
N PRO A 42 -20.00 -11.55 -14.40
CA PRO A 42 -18.65 -11.45 -13.91
C PRO A 42 -18.42 -10.17 -13.09
N PRO A 43 -17.74 -10.27 -11.94
CA PRO A 43 -17.36 -9.08 -11.18
C PRO A 43 -16.39 -8.23 -11.99
N PRO A 44 -16.46 -6.88 -11.87
CA PRO A 44 -15.46 -6.02 -12.46
C PRO A 44 -14.08 -6.33 -11.88
N GLY A 45 -13.09 -6.43 -12.74
CA GLY A 45 -11.73 -6.79 -12.34
C GLY A 45 -10.72 -6.56 -13.45
N GLY A 46 -9.46 -6.59 -13.09
CA GLY A 46 -8.34 -6.47 -13.99
C GLY A 46 -7.17 -7.36 -13.58
N SER A 47 -6.19 -7.49 -14.43
CA SER A 47 -4.96 -8.22 -14.13
C SER A 47 -3.74 -7.51 -14.69
N ILE A 48 -2.59 -7.79 -14.08
CA ILE A 48 -1.30 -7.25 -14.48
C ILE A 48 -0.23 -8.34 -14.41
N TYR A 49 0.69 -8.33 -15.36
CA TYR A 49 1.89 -9.15 -15.28
C TYR A 49 2.93 -8.47 -14.40
N VAL A 50 3.37 -9.16 -13.34
CA VAL A 50 4.36 -8.70 -12.36
C VAL A 50 5.53 -9.68 -12.35
N ASN A 51 6.65 -9.25 -12.87
CA ASN A 51 7.83 -10.11 -12.91
C ASN A 51 8.32 -10.42 -11.48
N GLY A 52 8.31 -11.68 -11.12
CA GLY A 52 8.75 -12.11 -9.77
C GLY A 52 7.65 -12.07 -8.69
N ALA A 53 6.37 -11.98 -9.05
CA ALA A 53 5.24 -11.95 -8.12
C ALA A 53 5.26 -13.08 -7.07
N THR A 54 5.89 -14.22 -7.39
CA THR A 54 6.03 -15.37 -6.49
C THR A 54 7.38 -15.48 -5.80
N SER A 55 8.31 -14.58 -6.08
CA SER A 55 9.71 -14.69 -5.62
C SER A 55 10.27 -13.43 -4.97
N GLY A 56 9.51 -12.34 -4.97
CA GLY A 56 9.88 -11.06 -4.39
C GLY A 56 8.72 -10.44 -3.63
N PHE A 57 9.01 -9.40 -2.85
CA PHE A 57 8.00 -8.54 -2.27
C PHE A 57 7.59 -7.48 -3.30
N HIS A 58 6.31 -7.21 -3.35
CA HIS A 58 5.69 -6.19 -4.19
C HIS A 58 4.67 -5.41 -3.38
N ASP A 59 4.47 -4.15 -3.72
CA ASP A 59 3.45 -3.31 -3.10
C ASP A 59 2.13 -3.46 -3.86
N TYR A 60 1.12 -4.04 -3.21
CA TYR A 60 -0.23 -4.15 -3.73
C TYR A 60 -1.08 -3.05 -3.11
N THR A 61 -1.48 -2.08 -3.92
CA THR A 61 -2.14 -0.87 -3.44
C THR A 61 -3.55 -0.74 -3.98
N LEU A 62 -4.47 -0.36 -3.11
CA LEU A 62 -5.82 0.05 -3.44
C LEU A 62 -6.00 1.53 -3.06
N GLU A 63 -6.30 2.38 -4.02
CA GLU A 63 -6.92 3.68 -3.75
C GLU A 63 -8.43 3.49 -3.72
N TRP A 64 -9.06 4.02 -2.68
CA TRP A 64 -10.47 3.83 -2.44
C TRP A 64 -11.09 5.12 -1.90
N ASP A 65 -12.06 5.64 -2.63
CA ASP A 65 -12.89 6.77 -2.22
C ASP A 65 -14.35 6.56 -2.64
N GLU A 66 -15.18 7.60 -2.56
CA GLU A 66 -16.61 7.54 -2.93
C GLU A 66 -16.86 7.41 -4.44
N ASP A 67 -15.87 7.76 -5.27
CA ASP A 67 -15.98 7.82 -6.72
C ASP A 67 -15.38 6.58 -7.41
N TYR A 68 -14.37 5.96 -6.82
CA TYR A 68 -13.68 4.83 -7.46
C TYR A 68 -12.90 3.94 -6.51
N LEU A 69 -12.60 2.74 -7.01
CA LEU A 69 -11.55 1.84 -6.55
C LEU A 69 -10.50 1.76 -7.65
N LYS A 70 -9.21 1.96 -7.31
CA LYS A 70 -8.10 1.81 -8.25
C LYS A 70 -7.03 0.88 -7.70
N TRP A 71 -6.60 -0.05 -8.53
CA TRP A 71 -5.60 -1.06 -8.19
C TRP A 71 -4.25 -0.76 -8.82
N TYR A 72 -3.21 -0.96 -8.03
CA TYR A 72 -1.83 -0.76 -8.44
C TYR A 72 -0.95 -1.92 -7.96
N VAL A 73 0.10 -2.22 -8.69
CA VAL A 73 1.24 -3.01 -8.23
C VAL A 73 2.51 -2.21 -8.48
N ASP A 74 3.35 -2.02 -7.46
CA ASP A 74 4.59 -1.23 -7.53
C ASP A 74 4.37 0.14 -8.19
N ASP A 75 3.33 0.87 -7.76
CA ASP A 75 2.88 2.15 -8.30
C ASP A 75 2.35 2.11 -9.76
N VAL A 76 2.28 0.94 -10.39
CA VAL A 76 1.72 0.80 -11.73
C VAL A 76 0.21 0.57 -11.65
N HIS A 77 -0.57 1.56 -12.06
CA HIS A 77 -2.03 1.44 -12.17
C HIS A 77 -2.43 0.44 -13.24
N TYR A 78 -3.37 -0.48 -12.93
CA TYR A 78 -3.81 -1.46 -13.93
C TYR A 78 -5.33 -1.63 -14.04
N PHE A 79 -6.10 -1.22 -13.01
CA PHE A 79 -7.55 -1.35 -13.06
C PHE A 79 -8.23 -0.24 -12.27
N THR A 80 -9.41 0.20 -12.74
CA THR A 80 -10.32 1.12 -12.04
C THR A 80 -11.74 0.60 -12.13
N TYR A 81 -12.42 0.51 -10.99
CA TYR A 81 -13.86 0.37 -10.92
C TYR A 81 -14.46 1.69 -10.41
N ALA A 82 -15.24 2.35 -11.27
CA ALA A 82 -15.85 3.62 -10.95
C ALA A 82 -17.29 3.42 -10.42
N ASN A 83 -17.65 4.23 -9.43
CA ASN A 83 -19.03 4.36 -8.95
C ASN A 83 -19.88 4.98 -10.05
N ASP A 84 -21.03 4.38 -10.35
CA ASP A 84 -21.98 4.89 -11.34
C ASP A 84 -22.79 6.08 -10.82
N GLN A 85 -22.63 6.40 -9.53
CA GLN A 85 -23.26 7.55 -8.85
C GLN A 85 -24.80 7.49 -8.84
N ASP A 86 -25.41 6.34 -9.09
CA ASP A 86 -26.86 6.16 -9.05
C ASP A 86 -27.42 5.92 -7.65
N GLY A 87 -26.53 5.79 -6.66
CA GLY A 87 -26.86 5.51 -5.26
C GLY A 87 -27.33 4.08 -5.02
N ASN A 88 -27.05 3.16 -5.94
CA ASN A 88 -27.45 1.78 -5.85
C ASN A 88 -26.42 0.96 -5.05
N TYR A 89 -26.77 0.59 -3.83
CA TYR A 89 -25.95 -0.24 -2.97
C TYR A 89 -25.60 -1.61 -3.60
N ALA A 90 -26.47 -2.14 -4.45
CA ALA A 90 -26.24 -3.42 -5.09
C ALA A 90 -25.09 -3.42 -6.12
N THR A 91 -24.74 -2.25 -6.64
CA THR A 91 -23.59 -2.04 -7.55
C THR A 91 -22.40 -1.41 -6.84
N TRP A 92 -22.64 -0.58 -5.79
CA TRP A 92 -21.61 0.12 -5.04
C TRP A 92 -21.80 0.00 -3.52
N PRO A 93 -21.42 -1.12 -2.88
CA PRO A 93 -21.46 -1.27 -1.42
C PRO A 93 -20.22 -0.73 -0.71
N PHE A 94 -19.34 -0.01 -1.39
CA PHE A 94 -17.99 0.33 -0.91
C PHE A 94 -17.91 1.63 -0.14
N ASP A 95 -19.03 2.23 0.24
CA ASP A 95 -19.18 3.35 1.18
C ASP A 95 -19.28 2.89 2.65
N GLN A 96 -19.10 1.60 2.91
CA GLN A 96 -19.19 0.96 4.20
C GLN A 96 -17.80 0.68 4.80
N ARG A 97 -17.80 0.22 6.05
CA ARG A 97 -16.56 -0.21 6.71
C ARG A 97 -16.20 -1.62 6.28
N PHE A 98 -14.98 -1.79 5.84
CA PHE A 98 -14.39 -3.08 5.50
C PHE A 98 -13.32 -3.47 6.51
N HIS A 99 -12.97 -4.74 6.53
CA HIS A 99 -11.83 -5.27 7.27
C HIS A 99 -10.92 -6.04 6.30
N LEU A 100 -9.63 -6.03 6.58
CA LEU A 100 -8.66 -6.74 5.76
C LEU A 100 -8.64 -8.23 6.11
N LEU A 101 -8.57 -9.07 5.08
CA LEU A 101 -8.32 -10.50 5.18
C LEU A 101 -7.03 -10.84 4.43
N LEU A 102 -6.19 -11.66 5.05
CA LEU A 102 -4.98 -12.23 4.45
C LEU A 102 -5.09 -13.74 4.54
N ASN A 103 -5.16 -14.43 3.39
CA ASN A 103 -5.36 -15.86 3.36
C ASN A 103 -4.61 -16.52 2.20
N ILE A 104 -4.35 -17.83 2.35
CA ILE A 104 -3.94 -18.73 1.28
C ILE A 104 -5.06 -19.76 1.10
N ALA A 105 -5.70 -19.74 -0.04
CA ALA A 105 -6.68 -20.75 -0.40
C ALA A 105 -6.02 -21.95 -1.12
N ILE A 106 -6.50 -23.16 -0.86
CA ILE A 106 -6.00 -24.38 -1.48
C ILE A 106 -7.11 -24.99 -2.34
N GLY A 107 -6.84 -25.18 -3.63
CA GLY A 107 -7.79 -25.75 -4.56
C GLY A 107 -8.91 -24.79 -4.96
N GLY A 108 -10.15 -25.24 -4.88
CA GLY A 108 -11.32 -24.48 -5.33
C GLY A 108 -11.52 -24.53 -6.84
N THR A 109 -12.57 -23.82 -7.31
CA THR A 109 -12.98 -23.84 -8.72
C THR A 109 -12.01 -23.10 -9.64
N TRP A 110 -11.29 -22.14 -9.12
CA TRP A 110 -10.28 -21.39 -9.86
C TRP A 110 -8.86 -21.87 -9.55
N GLY A 111 -8.36 -21.75 -8.32
CA GLY A 111 -6.99 -22.14 -7.96
C GLY A 111 -6.69 -23.63 -8.20
N GLY A 112 -7.70 -24.51 -8.13
CA GLY A 112 -7.57 -25.94 -8.35
C GLY A 112 -7.75 -26.42 -9.79
N GLN A 113 -7.93 -25.54 -10.78
CA GLN A 113 -8.22 -25.93 -12.18
C GLN A 113 -7.17 -26.85 -12.79
N GLN A 114 -5.92 -26.72 -12.41
CA GLN A 114 -4.81 -27.56 -12.87
C GLN A 114 -4.35 -28.59 -11.85
N GLY A 115 -5.15 -28.81 -10.81
CA GLY A 115 -4.84 -29.71 -9.70
C GLY A 115 -4.12 -29.02 -8.55
N ILE A 116 -3.81 -29.79 -7.52
CA ILE A 116 -3.08 -29.35 -6.33
C ILE A 116 -1.77 -30.14 -6.29
N ASP A 117 -0.65 -29.44 -6.20
CA ASP A 117 0.65 -30.07 -6.01
C ASP A 117 0.92 -30.23 -4.50
N ASP A 118 0.66 -31.44 -3.98
CA ASP A 118 0.86 -31.74 -2.56
C ASP A 118 2.34 -31.69 -2.14
N SER A 119 3.27 -31.72 -3.10
CA SER A 119 4.71 -31.73 -2.81
C SER A 119 5.25 -30.38 -2.35
N ILE A 120 4.50 -29.29 -2.58
CA ILE A 120 4.94 -27.94 -2.20
C ILE A 120 4.70 -27.62 -0.72
N PHE A 121 3.92 -28.44 -0.01
CA PHE A 121 3.58 -28.14 1.39
C PHE A 121 4.68 -28.53 2.38
N PRO A 122 4.89 -27.73 3.44
CA PRO A 122 4.12 -26.54 3.81
C PRO A 122 4.50 -25.30 2.98
N VAL A 123 3.48 -24.51 2.58
CA VAL A 123 3.67 -23.20 1.95
C VAL A 123 3.36 -22.10 2.94
N ARG A 124 3.90 -20.90 2.68
CA ARG A 124 3.64 -19.70 3.46
C ARG A 124 3.50 -18.49 2.55
N MET A 125 2.72 -17.54 3.00
CA MET A 125 2.70 -16.18 2.50
C MET A 125 3.40 -15.29 3.54
N GLU A 126 4.30 -14.45 3.09
CA GLU A 126 5.00 -13.50 3.94
C GLU A 126 4.49 -12.11 3.63
N VAL A 127 4.09 -11.38 4.67
CA VAL A 127 3.62 -9.99 4.58
C VAL A 127 4.57 -9.14 5.40
N ASP A 128 5.24 -8.19 4.75
CA ASP A 128 6.17 -7.29 5.43
C ASP A 128 5.41 -6.24 6.23
N TYR A 129 4.43 -5.58 5.59
CA TYR A 129 3.58 -4.60 6.26
C TYR A 129 2.19 -4.53 5.63
N VAL A 130 1.28 -3.94 6.40
CA VAL A 130 0.00 -3.42 5.94
C VAL A 130 -0.09 -1.96 6.39
N ARG A 131 -0.41 -1.06 5.47
CA ARG A 131 -0.58 0.37 5.75
C ARG A 131 -1.91 0.84 5.24
N VAL A 132 -2.60 1.63 6.05
CA VAL A 132 -3.83 2.30 5.67
C VAL A 132 -3.58 3.80 5.81
N TYR A 133 -3.84 4.52 4.74
CA TYR A 133 -3.74 5.97 4.70
C TYR A 133 -5.14 6.53 4.54
N GLU A 134 -5.41 7.60 5.22
CA GLU A 134 -6.63 8.38 5.02
C GLU A 134 -6.28 9.58 4.15
N ALA A 135 -7.10 9.81 3.10
CA ALA A 135 -6.97 11.03 2.33
C ALA A 135 -7.26 12.20 3.27
N SER A 136 -6.30 13.11 3.45
CA SER A 136 -6.59 14.34 4.15
C SER A 136 -7.70 15.06 3.40
N SER A 137 -8.77 15.42 4.08
CA SER A 137 -9.95 16.12 3.52
C SER A 137 -9.65 17.52 2.96
N GLU A 138 -8.40 17.83 2.66
CA GLU A 138 -7.88 19.14 2.31
C GLU A 138 -7.44 19.33 0.86
N LEU A 139 -7.96 18.52 -0.09
CA LEU A 139 -7.73 18.81 -1.51
C LEU A 139 -8.81 19.71 -2.15
N SER A 140 -9.71 20.32 -1.37
CA SER A 140 -10.75 21.21 -1.87
C SER A 140 -10.54 22.70 -1.59
N SER A 141 -9.37 23.14 -1.19
CA SER A 141 -8.96 24.54 -1.31
C SER A 141 -7.44 24.63 -1.28
N GLN A 142 -6.86 25.31 -2.26
CA GLN A 142 -5.47 25.72 -2.29
C GLN A 142 -5.18 26.73 -1.15
N LEU A 143 -5.22 26.24 0.08
CA LEU A 143 -4.51 26.78 1.21
C LEU A 143 -3.87 25.57 1.85
N GLU A 144 -2.58 25.37 1.59
CA GLU A 144 -1.77 24.47 2.39
C GLU A 144 -2.05 24.81 3.85
N THR A 145 -2.84 24.02 4.56
CA THR A 145 -2.94 24.18 6.00
C THR A 145 -1.59 23.78 6.54
N ILE A 146 -0.82 24.79 6.84
CA ILE A 146 0.47 24.63 7.49
C ILE A 146 0.21 23.83 8.77
N PRO A 147 0.89 22.68 8.98
CA PRO A 147 0.75 21.91 10.21
C PRO A 147 0.95 22.82 11.41
N ASN A 148 0.13 22.65 12.42
CA ASN A 148 0.25 23.44 13.64
C ASN A 148 1.26 22.89 14.65
N THR A 149 1.93 21.76 14.31
CA THR A 149 2.93 21.10 15.16
C THR A 149 4.05 20.52 14.32
N TYR A 150 5.26 20.53 14.89
CA TYR A 150 6.40 19.81 14.32
C TYR A 150 6.13 18.30 14.39
N ASN A 151 6.41 17.60 13.30
CA ASN A 151 6.27 16.14 13.25
C ASN A 151 7.40 15.53 12.44
N LEU A 152 7.97 14.43 12.94
CA LEU A 152 8.93 13.60 12.24
C LEU A 152 8.28 12.22 12.02
N HIS A 153 8.12 11.85 10.76
CA HIS A 153 7.49 10.60 10.37
C HIS A 153 8.51 9.46 10.30
N TYR A 154 8.01 8.23 10.32
CA TYR A 154 8.84 7.06 10.06
C TYR A 154 9.42 7.14 8.64
N ASN A 155 10.70 6.74 8.53
CA ASN A 155 11.35 6.63 7.22
C ASN A 155 10.76 5.49 6.40
N TYR A 156 10.74 5.65 5.08
CA TYR A 156 10.26 4.62 4.16
C TYR A 156 11.15 4.52 2.91
N PRO A 157 11.45 3.28 2.47
CA PRO A 157 11.20 2.00 3.12
C PRO A 157 12.01 1.82 4.42
N ASN A 158 11.52 0.96 5.36
CA ASN A 158 12.24 0.54 6.55
C ASN A 158 11.84 -0.91 6.91
N PRO A 159 12.72 -1.93 6.76
CA PRO A 159 14.13 -1.81 6.34
C PRO A 159 14.31 -1.26 4.93
N PHE A 160 15.51 -0.74 4.63
CA PHE A 160 15.83 -0.14 3.33
C PHE A 160 17.10 -0.73 2.71
N ASN A 161 17.18 -0.68 1.36
CA ASN A 161 18.35 -1.13 0.62
C ASN A 161 18.43 -0.46 -0.77
N PRO A 162 19.39 0.40 -1.04
CA PRO A 162 20.21 1.14 -0.08
C PRO A 162 19.55 2.46 0.36
N VAL A 163 18.40 2.86 -0.20
CA VAL A 163 17.81 4.19 -0.03
C VAL A 163 16.56 4.13 0.83
N THR A 164 16.41 5.12 1.70
CA THR A 164 15.16 5.42 2.42
C THR A 164 14.86 6.91 2.36
N THR A 165 13.61 7.29 2.53
CA THR A 165 13.15 8.68 2.59
C THR A 165 12.68 9.02 3.99
N LEU A 166 13.20 10.11 4.55
CA LEU A 166 12.73 10.69 5.80
C LEU A 166 11.76 11.83 5.48
N CYS A 167 10.64 11.86 6.19
CA CYS A 167 9.59 12.85 6.00
C CYS A 167 9.36 13.62 7.31
N TYR A 168 9.17 14.93 7.25
CA TYR A 168 8.85 15.75 8.42
C TYR A 168 8.00 16.95 8.06
N PHE A 169 7.37 17.51 9.09
CA PHE A 169 6.48 18.65 9.01
C PHE A 169 7.02 19.84 9.76
N LEU A 170 6.87 21.03 9.16
CA LEU A 170 7.24 22.31 9.78
C LEU A 170 6.00 23.21 9.84
N PRO A 171 5.57 23.65 11.04
CA PRO A 171 4.43 24.57 11.17
C PRO A 171 4.74 26.01 10.76
N GLU A 172 6.00 26.37 10.73
CA GLU A 172 6.50 27.69 10.39
C GLU A 172 7.91 27.63 9.79
N GLN A 173 8.32 28.70 9.16
CA GLN A 173 9.70 28.80 8.68
C GLN A 173 10.67 28.68 9.87
N THR A 174 11.55 27.69 9.82
CA THR A 174 12.49 27.40 10.91
C THR A 174 13.80 26.83 10.40
N HIS A 175 14.83 26.91 11.24
CA HIS A 175 16.10 26.22 10.98
C HIS A 175 15.98 24.74 11.36
N VAL A 176 16.24 23.88 10.39
CA VAL A 176 16.15 22.41 10.53
C VAL A 176 17.55 21.82 10.51
N THR A 177 17.81 20.94 11.47
CA THR A 177 18.96 20.04 11.45
C THR A 177 18.43 18.60 11.51
N LEU A 178 18.64 17.83 10.45
CA LEU A 178 18.29 16.42 10.38
C LEU A 178 19.57 15.61 10.23
N THR A 179 19.84 14.77 11.23
CA THR A 179 21.10 14.05 11.36
C THR A 179 20.83 12.57 11.56
N VAL A 180 21.53 11.71 10.82
CA VAL A 180 21.53 10.27 11.04
C VAL A 180 22.68 9.91 11.97
N CYS A 181 22.37 9.14 13.03
CA CYS A 181 23.32 8.72 14.06
C CYS A 181 23.35 7.20 14.19
N ASP A 182 24.45 6.65 14.67
CA ASP A 182 24.49 5.26 15.14
C ASP A 182 23.88 5.13 16.55
N LEU A 183 23.75 3.90 17.04
CA LEU A 183 23.15 3.62 18.37
C LEU A 183 23.91 4.22 19.55
N THR A 184 25.13 4.70 19.34
CA THR A 184 25.92 5.40 20.36
C THR A 184 25.70 6.91 20.34
N GLY A 185 24.88 7.41 19.40
CA GLY A 185 24.62 8.83 19.18
C GLY A 185 25.72 9.53 18.37
N ARG A 186 26.65 8.80 17.78
CA ARG A 186 27.67 9.37 16.89
C ARG A 186 27.03 9.76 15.57
N GLU A 187 27.22 11.01 15.15
CA GLU A 187 26.78 11.50 13.84
C GLU A 187 27.42 10.69 12.70
N ILE A 188 26.61 10.15 11.82
CA ILE A 188 27.00 9.45 10.61
C ILE A 188 26.87 10.37 9.40
N ASN A 189 25.71 11.03 9.26
CA ASN A 189 25.48 11.96 8.17
C ASN A 189 24.51 13.06 8.60
N ARG A 190 24.71 14.27 8.11
CA ARG A 190 23.81 15.39 8.31
C ARG A 190 23.10 15.69 7.00
N LEU A 191 21.85 15.24 6.90
CA LEU A 191 21.06 15.33 5.69
C LEU A 191 20.51 16.73 5.42
N VAL A 192 20.17 17.46 6.49
CA VAL A 192 19.65 18.82 6.42
C VAL A 192 20.33 19.68 7.47
N ASN A 193 20.68 20.89 7.12
CA ASN A 193 21.17 21.92 8.04
C ASN A 193 20.93 23.30 7.41
N THR A 194 19.67 23.71 7.33
CA THR A 194 19.28 24.97 6.67
C THR A 194 17.93 25.46 7.18
N THR A 195 17.65 26.74 6.94
CA THR A 195 16.31 27.29 7.16
C THR A 195 15.39 26.85 6.03
N GLN A 196 14.22 26.33 6.39
CA GLN A 196 13.19 25.87 5.46
C GLN A 196 11.84 26.50 5.80
N ASP A 197 11.05 26.75 4.78
CA ASP A 197 9.68 27.25 4.91
C ASP A 197 8.78 26.19 5.54
N ALA A 198 7.64 26.62 6.09
CA ALA A 198 6.58 25.73 6.57
C ALA A 198 6.15 24.71 5.52
N GLY A 199 5.54 23.59 5.97
CA GLY A 199 4.99 22.54 5.13
C GLY A 199 5.73 21.20 5.23
N TYR A 200 5.31 20.24 4.40
CA TYR A 200 5.91 18.91 4.30
C TYR A 200 7.29 18.96 3.65
N LYS A 201 8.21 18.18 4.20
CA LYS A 201 9.58 18.04 3.70
C LYS A 201 9.93 16.57 3.59
N THR A 202 10.68 16.24 2.55
CA THR A 202 11.23 14.90 2.34
C THR A 202 12.70 14.99 2.04
N VAL A 203 13.48 14.06 2.57
CA VAL A 203 14.90 13.97 2.30
C VAL A 203 15.32 12.50 2.17
N PRO A 204 15.93 12.09 1.05
CA PRO A 204 16.43 10.73 0.89
C PRO A 204 17.76 10.56 1.66
N TRP A 205 17.98 9.35 2.15
CA TRP A 205 19.28 8.89 2.64
C TRP A 205 19.62 7.56 1.96
N ASP A 206 20.79 7.50 1.36
CA ASP A 206 21.29 6.38 0.55
C ASP A 206 22.20 5.42 1.33
N GLY A 207 22.17 5.48 2.67
CA GLY A 207 23.02 4.63 3.50
C GLY A 207 24.52 5.00 3.45
N THR A 208 24.83 6.28 3.20
CA THR A 208 26.21 6.76 3.20
C THR A 208 26.50 7.68 4.38
N ASP A 209 27.79 7.77 4.77
CA ASP A 209 28.30 8.74 5.73
C ASP A 209 28.51 10.13 5.07
N SER A 210 28.91 11.13 5.86
CA SER A 210 29.19 12.48 5.39
C SER A 210 30.31 12.61 4.34
N PHE A 211 31.06 11.53 4.09
CA PHE A 211 32.08 11.43 3.06
C PHE A 211 31.62 10.64 1.81
N GLY A 212 30.33 10.24 1.76
CA GLY A 212 29.77 9.42 0.68
C GLY A 212 30.20 7.95 0.71
N ARG A 213 30.69 7.43 1.84
CA ARG A 213 31.08 6.02 1.97
C ARG A 213 29.90 5.21 2.52
N PRO A 214 29.61 4.03 1.95
CA PRO A 214 28.57 3.17 2.47
C PRO A 214 28.79 2.83 3.95
N VAL A 215 27.71 2.87 4.72
CA VAL A 215 27.72 2.45 6.13
C VAL A 215 27.37 0.97 6.26
N SER A 216 27.74 0.35 7.35
CA SER A 216 27.41 -1.06 7.62
C SER A 216 25.91 -1.25 7.79
N SER A 217 25.40 -2.42 7.44
CA SER A 217 24.02 -2.79 7.79
C SER A 217 23.84 -2.74 9.31
N GLY A 218 22.75 -2.12 9.75
CA GLY A 218 22.47 -1.93 11.17
C GLY A 218 21.30 -1.01 11.45
N LEU A 219 21.11 -0.67 12.72
CA LEU A 219 20.10 0.30 13.17
C LEU A 219 20.75 1.70 13.24
N TYR A 220 20.01 2.65 12.77
CA TYR A 220 20.36 4.08 12.80
C TYR A 220 19.22 4.87 13.42
N LEU A 221 19.57 5.99 14.05
CA LEU A 221 18.62 6.95 14.63
C LEU A 221 18.66 8.24 13.80
N TYR A 222 17.55 8.96 13.73
CA TYR A 222 17.47 10.29 13.11
C TYR A 222 16.53 11.22 13.85
#